data_62e37cfac38b31675bb0fdb853e2a7e5
#
_entry.id   62e37cfac38b31675bb0fdb853e2a7e5
#
_cell.length_a   1.000
_cell.length_b   1.000
_cell.length_c   1.000
_cell.angle_alpha   90.00
_cell.angle_beta   90.00
_cell.angle_gamma   90.00
#
_symmetry.space_group_name_H-M   'P 1'
#
loop_
_entity.id
_entity.type
_entity.pdbx_description
1 polymer ?
#
loop_
_entity_poly.entity_id
_entity_poly.type
_entity_poly.pdbx_seq_one_letter_code
_entity_poly.pdbx_strand_id
1 'polypeptide(L)'
;MTEYKRISFCLVQEGICVIAKEIFNVGDFIMPQPFLSVLILTKNNQRSINYALMSVQPYADEIIVLDSGSQDKTLEIANRYTDKIYFREFEGHFGQQKNYGLSKCTGKWIFILDSDEFIGENFATTLKYLHSGFKCITMLRYHICSISQWSHFVTKAHYYDWQKRLIKNDSNIFYGNNKVHENLQNYSPRLHCAAGHIFHLDFLLHDYTARAKKSAFYDHLAGGGYPQLYLPENYPYYTMPMQELPEPDILQALRRDKSFREFELRENYFITLRECCKWKVRQAATSLRVALKF
;
A
#
# COMPACT_ATOMS: atom_id res chain seq x y z
N MET A 1 -20.50 36.85 -18.07
CA MET A 1 -20.97 35.63 -18.76
C MET A 1 -20.64 34.45 -17.87
N THR A 2 -21.65 33.80 -17.30
CA THR A 2 -21.51 32.66 -16.40
C THR A 2 -21.37 31.41 -17.25
N GLU A 3 -20.23 30.73 -17.15
CA GLU A 3 -20.03 29.43 -17.82
C GLU A 3 -20.79 28.33 -17.07
N TYR A 4 -21.69 27.66 -17.77
CA TYR A 4 -22.40 26.48 -17.29
C TYR A 4 -21.66 25.22 -17.75
N LYS A 5 -21.18 24.42 -16.81
CA LYS A 5 -20.67 23.04 -17.10
C LYS A 5 -21.80 22.02 -16.92
N ARG A 6 -22.02 21.20 -17.93
CA ARG A 6 -22.97 20.08 -17.88
C ARG A 6 -22.29 18.89 -17.16
N ILE A 7 -22.88 18.49 -16.04
CA ILE A 7 -22.50 17.28 -15.34
C ILE A 7 -23.63 16.27 -15.55
N SER A 8 -23.29 15.09 -16.06
CA SER A 8 -24.25 13.98 -16.25
C SER A 8 -24.03 12.95 -15.13
N PHE A 9 -25.06 12.71 -14.33
CA PHE A 9 -25.08 11.62 -13.37
C PHE A 9 -25.84 10.44 -13.97
N CYS A 10 -25.28 9.24 -13.85
CA CYS A 10 -25.97 8.01 -14.19
C CYS A 10 -26.36 7.30 -12.89
N LEU A 11 -27.66 7.19 -12.63
CA LEU A 11 -28.21 6.35 -11.57
C LEU A 11 -28.73 5.05 -12.23
N VAL A 12 -28.16 3.93 -11.84
CA VAL A 12 -28.61 2.60 -12.26
C VAL A 12 -29.50 2.04 -11.14
N GLN A 13 -30.78 2.00 -11.36
CA GLN A 13 -31.74 1.30 -10.52
C GLN A 13 -32.55 0.36 -11.42
N GLU A 14 -32.56 -0.94 -11.07
CA GLU A 14 -33.33 -1.97 -11.79
C GLU A 14 -33.04 -2.10 -13.30
N GLY A 15 -31.77 -1.96 -13.72
CA GLY A 15 -31.38 -2.18 -15.11
C GLY A 15 -31.74 -1.03 -16.10
N ILE A 16 -32.25 0.10 -15.59
CA ILE A 16 -32.58 1.27 -16.41
C ILE A 16 -31.61 2.40 -16.10
N CYS A 17 -30.90 2.86 -17.13
CA CYS A 17 -30.06 4.05 -17.04
C CYS A 17 -30.90 5.31 -17.26
N VAL A 18 -31.14 6.09 -16.20
CA VAL A 18 -31.82 7.41 -16.32
C VAL A 18 -30.76 8.49 -16.26
N ILE A 19 -30.62 9.23 -17.35
CA ILE A 19 -29.75 10.42 -17.40
C ILE A 19 -30.56 11.62 -16.94
N ALA A 20 -30.37 12.03 -15.70
CA ALA A 20 -30.90 13.29 -15.21
C ALA A 20 -29.97 14.44 -15.64
N LYS A 21 -30.46 15.38 -16.43
CA LYS A 21 -29.75 16.61 -16.80
C LYS A 21 -30.27 17.75 -15.93
N GLU A 22 -29.56 18.04 -14.84
CA GLU A 22 -29.80 19.25 -14.07
C GLU A 22 -28.74 20.29 -14.39
N ILE A 23 -29.15 21.54 -14.53
CA ILE A 23 -28.28 22.69 -14.79
C ILE A 23 -28.12 23.43 -13.47
N PHE A 24 -26.91 23.34 -12.87
CA PHE A 24 -26.61 24.07 -11.64
C PHE A 24 -25.71 25.29 -11.90
N ASN A 25 -25.88 26.31 -11.08
CA ASN A 25 -25.04 27.50 -11.10
C ASN A 25 -23.68 27.18 -10.42
N VAL A 26 -22.56 27.48 -11.10
CA VAL A 26 -21.21 27.10 -10.67
C VAL A 26 -20.77 27.79 -9.36
N GLY A 27 -21.49 28.84 -8.92
CA GLY A 27 -21.16 29.61 -7.72
C GLY A 27 -21.42 28.88 -6.37
N ASP A 28 -22.29 27.85 -6.36
CA ASP A 28 -22.76 27.21 -5.12
C ASP A 28 -22.29 25.75 -4.95
N PHE A 29 -21.37 25.25 -5.78
CA PHE A 29 -20.91 23.88 -5.71
C PHE A 29 -19.78 23.79 -4.67
N ILE A 30 -20.13 23.53 -3.41
CA ILE A 30 -19.19 22.98 -2.44
C ILE A 30 -18.92 21.54 -2.91
N MET A 31 -17.75 21.31 -3.53
CA MET A 31 -17.32 19.94 -3.86
C MET A 31 -17.39 19.10 -2.60
N PRO A 32 -18.10 17.95 -2.61
CA PRO A 32 -18.15 17.11 -1.43
C PRO A 32 -16.71 16.74 -1.04
N GLN A 33 -16.43 16.78 0.28
CA GLN A 33 -15.12 16.35 0.79
C GLN A 33 -14.82 14.94 0.28
N PRO A 34 -13.63 14.66 -0.26
CA PRO A 34 -13.22 13.32 -0.65
C PRO A 34 -13.47 12.33 0.48
N PHE A 35 -13.90 11.12 0.12
CA PHE A 35 -14.08 10.06 1.12
C PHE A 35 -12.77 9.34 1.41
N LEU A 36 -12.01 9.00 0.35
CA LEU A 36 -10.72 8.30 0.44
C LEU A 36 -9.60 9.10 -0.23
N SER A 37 -8.67 9.58 0.57
CA SER A 37 -7.37 10.06 0.10
C SER A 37 -6.38 8.90 0.04
N VAL A 38 -5.62 8.78 -1.04
CA VAL A 38 -4.46 7.87 -1.12
C VAL A 38 -3.20 8.69 -1.03
N LEU A 39 -2.36 8.39 -0.04
CA LEU A 39 -1.05 9.01 0.16
C LEU A 39 0.06 8.06 -0.29
N ILE A 40 0.83 8.45 -1.30
CA ILE A 40 1.98 7.69 -1.79
C ILE A 40 3.26 8.48 -1.50
N LEU A 41 4.18 7.85 -0.75
CA LEU A 41 5.52 8.40 -0.53
C LEU A 41 6.48 7.82 -1.56
N THR A 42 7.33 8.68 -2.13
CA THR A 42 8.23 8.26 -3.21
C THR A 42 9.58 8.97 -3.20
N LYS A 43 10.59 8.27 -3.72
CA LYS A 43 11.89 8.82 -4.15
C LYS A 43 12.55 7.85 -5.11
N ASN A 44 12.75 8.26 -6.38
CA ASN A 44 13.42 7.46 -7.42
C ASN A 44 12.80 6.06 -7.61
N ASN A 45 11.47 6.01 -7.81
CA ASN A 45 10.70 4.78 -7.97
C ASN A 45 10.03 4.66 -9.36
N GLN A 46 10.69 5.14 -10.42
CA GLN A 46 10.15 5.08 -11.79
C GLN A 46 9.74 3.66 -12.24
N ARG A 47 10.35 2.61 -11.65
CA ARG A 47 10.07 1.21 -11.99
C ARG A 47 8.79 0.66 -11.37
N SER A 48 8.32 1.25 -10.28
CA SER A 48 7.22 0.68 -9.49
C SER A 48 6.04 1.62 -9.27
N ILE A 49 6.26 2.92 -9.20
CA ILE A 49 5.20 3.88 -8.87
C ILE A 49 3.97 3.80 -9.78
N ASN A 50 4.15 3.41 -11.05
CA ASN A 50 3.03 3.23 -11.97
C ASN A 50 2.06 2.15 -11.47
N TYR A 51 2.56 1.03 -10.94
CA TYR A 51 1.73 -0.06 -10.41
C TYR A 51 0.99 0.36 -9.14
N ALA A 52 1.65 1.13 -8.26
CA ALA A 52 1.00 1.72 -7.09
C ALA A 52 -0.19 2.59 -7.50
N LEU A 53 0.04 3.53 -8.41
CA LEU A 53 -0.96 4.48 -8.88
C LEU A 53 -2.11 3.81 -9.65
N MET A 54 -1.79 2.88 -10.58
CA MET A 54 -2.81 2.10 -11.29
C MET A 54 -3.74 1.36 -10.34
N SER A 55 -3.18 0.74 -9.30
CA SER A 55 -3.95 -0.11 -8.40
C SER A 55 -4.94 0.68 -7.54
N VAL A 56 -4.63 1.92 -7.19
CA VAL A 56 -5.47 2.73 -6.30
C VAL A 56 -6.40 3.69 -7.05
N GLN A 57 -6.11 4.00 -8.31
CA GLN A 57 -6.86 4.95 -9.11
C GLN A 57 -8.38 4.68 -9.15
N PRO A 58 -8.86 3.42 -9.24
CA PRO A 58 -10.30 3.15 -9.26
C PRO A 58 -11.02 3.44 -7.94
N TYR A 59 -10.29 3.57 -6.84
CA TYR A 59 -10.84 3.66 -5.48
C TYR A 59 -10.62 5.00 -4.81
N ALA A 60 -9.65 5.79 -5.31
CA ALA A 60 -9.26 7.05 -4.71
C ALA A 60 -10.12 8.21 -5.18
N ASP A 61 -10.66 9.02 -4.25
CA ASP A 61 -11.26 10.31 -4.55
C ASP A 61 -10.20 11.40 -4.73
N GLU A 62 -9.05 11.23 -4.07
CA GLU A 62 -7.84 12.01 -4.30
C GLU A 62 -6.58 11.17 -4.13
N ILE A 63 -5.56 11.45 -4.93
CA ILE A 63 -4.24 10.84 -4.81
C ILE A 63 -3.23 11.94 -4.51
N ILE A 64 -2.51 11.79 -3.40
CA ILE A 64 -1.43 12.68 -2.97
C ILE A 64 -0.12 11.91 -3.15
N VAL A 65 0.81 12.48 -3.91
CA VAL A 65 2.17 11.98 -4.04
C VAL A 65 3.10 12.90 -3.26
N LEU A 66 3.81 12.34 -2.29
CA LEU A 66 4.86 13.05 -1.53
C LEU A 66 6.21 12.59 -1.99
N ASP A 67 6.88 13.45 -2.75
CA ASP A 67 8.22 13.21 -3.28
C ASP A 67 9.31 13.73 -2.34
N SER A 68 10.39 12.96 -2.23
CA SER A 68 11.57 13.31 -1.43
C SER A 68 12.79 13.67 -2.29
N GLY A 69 12.57 14.20 -3.50
CA GLY A 69 13.60 14.63 -4.43
C GLY A 69 13.98 13.57 -5.45
N SER A 70 13.02 13.07 -6.20
CA SER A 70 13.25 12.16 -7.32
C SER A 70 13.97 12.84 -8.46
N GLN A 71 14.95 12.15 -9.05
CA GLN A 71 15.77 12.59 -10.18
C GLN A 71 15.55 11.71 -11.43
N ASP A 72 14.72 10.69 -11.32
CA ASP A 72 14.33 9.80 -12.40
C ASP A 72 12.92 10.18 -12.94
N LYS A 73 12.29 9.30 -13.71
CA LYS A 73 10.97 9.55 -14.30
C LYS A 73 9.79 9.38 -13.31
N THR A 74 10.06 9.27 -12.01
CA THR A 74 9.01 9.07 -11.00
C THR A 74 7.92 10.13 -11.08
N LEU A 75 8.30 11.41 -11.13
CA LEU A 75 7.34 12.53 -11.17
C LEU A 75 6.62 12.64 -12.51
N GLU A 76 7.30 12.34 -13.62
CA GLU A 76 6.65 12.27 -14.94
C GLU A 76 5.53 11.23 -14.95
N ILE A 77 5.75 10.08 -14.33
CA ILE A 77 4.74 9.03 -14.21
C ILE A 77 3.61 9.46 -13.28
N ALA A 78 3.93 10.02 -12.12
CA ALA A 78 2.95 10.44 -11.13
C ALA A 78 1.99 11.51 -11.68
N ASN A 79 2.49 12.46 -12.47
CA ASN A 79 1.70 13.52 -13.10
C ASN A 79 0.61 13.01 -14.06
N ARG A 80 0.64 11.75 -14.48
CA ARG A 80 -0.43 11.15 -15.30
C ARG A 80 -1.67 10.79 -14.48
N TYR A 81 -1.53 10.74 -13.15
CA TYR A 81 -2.59 10.28 -12.22
C TYR A 81 -3.10 11.38 -11.30
N THR A 82 -2.26 12.37 -10.99
CA THR A 82 -2.63 13.45 -10.07
C THR A 82 -1.78 14.69 -10.31
N ASP A 83 -2.36 15.86 -10.02
CA ASP A 83 -1.69 17.16 -9.92
C ASP A 83 -1.27 17.48 -8.46
N LYS A 84 -1.70 16.66 -7.47
CA LYS A 84 -1.41 16.84 -6.05
C LYS A 84 -0.08 16.20 -5.69
N ILE A 85 1.00 16.73 -6.25
CA ILE A 85 2.38 16.31 -6.00
C ILE A 85 3.05 17.34 -5.10
N TYR A 86 3.53 16.89 -3.94
CA TYR A 86 4.19 17.73 -2.95
C TYR A 86 5.65 17.29 -2.79
N PHE A 87 6.52 18.26 -2.59
CA PHE A 87 7.92 18.02 -2.28
C PHE A 87 8.17 18.23 -0.79
N ARG A 88 8.92 17.31 -0.19
CA ARG A 88 9.56 17.49 1.10
C ARG A 88 10.87 16.72 1.14
N GLU A 89 11.96 17.39 1.43
CA GLU A 89 13.25 16.75 1.63
C GLU A 89 13.17 15.71 2.77
N PHE A 90 13.85 14.58 2.58
CA PHE A 90 13.91 13.53 3.59
C PHE A 90 15.02 13.80 4.61
N GLU A 91 14.66 14.18 5.81
CA GLU A 91 15.57 14.53 6.91
C GLU A 91 15.92 13.32 7.82
N GLY A 92 15.87 12.11 7.30
CA GLY A 92 16.21 10.89 8.05
C GLY A 92 15.11 10.44 9.02
N HIS A 93 13.85 10.88 8.84
CA HIS A 93 12.75 10.57 9.76
C HIS A 93 11.46 10.23 8.98
N PHE A 94 11.19 8.94 8.79
CA PHE A 94 10.02 8.48 8.03
C PHE A 94 8.68 8.89 8.64
N GLY A 95 8.57 8.89 9.97
CA GLY A 95 7.33 9.31 10.64
C GLY A 95 6.98 10.78 10.37
N GLN A 96 7.97 11.69 10.37
CA GLN A 96 7.74 13.10 10.03
C GLN A 96 7.37 13.26 8.55
N GLN A 97 8.00 12.47 7.67
CA GLN A 97 7.67 12.47 6.25
C GLN A 97 6.21 12.06 6.04
N LYS A 98 5.77 10.97 6.68
CA LYS A 98 4.38 10.52 6.65
C LYS A 98 3.42 11.55 7.25
N ASN A 99 3.73 12.15 8.40
CA ASN A 99 2.90 13.18 9.03
C ASN A 99 2.70 14.40 8.13
N TYR A 100 3.74 14.83 7.43
CA TYR A 100 3.60 15.89 6.43
C TYR A 100 2.66 15.47 5.29
N GLY A 101 2.80 14.25 4.77
CA GLY A 101 1.90 13.71 3.76
C GLY A 101 0.44 13.64 4.26
N LEU A 102 0.22 13.16 5.50
CA LEU A 102 -1.11 13.14 6.12
C LEU A 102 -1.76 14.52 6.16
N SER A 103 -0.99 15.59 6.42
CA SER A 103 -1.50 16.97 6.45
C SER A 103 -1.97 17.50 5.09
N LYS A 104 -1.66 16.82 3.98
CA LYS A 104 -2.10 17.16 2.63
C LYS A 104 -3.38 16.42 2.21
N CYS A 105 -3.75 15.39 2.95
CA CYS A 105 -4.94 14.59 2.68
C CYS A 105 -6.19 15.31 3.19
N THR A 106 -7.24 15.37 2.36
CA THR A 106 -8.52 16.02 2.69
C THR A 106 -9.66 15.03 2.86
N GLY A 107 -9.50 13.78 2.47
CA GLY A 107 -10.50 12.72 2.58
C GLY A 107 -10.83 12.35 4.03
N LYS A 108 -11.98 11.74 4.24
CA LYS A 108 -12.40 11.23 5.56
C LYS A 108 -11.53 10.07 6.05
N TRP A 109 -11.02 9.31 5.10
CA TRP A 109 -10.08 8.22 5.31
C TRP A 109 -8.82 8.45 4.48
N ILE A 110 -7.69 7.96 4.99
CA ILE A 110 -6.41 8.01 4.29
C ILE A 110 -5.89 6.59 4.13
N PHE A 111 -5.61 6.20 2.88
CA PHE A 111 -4.87 4.99 2.57
C PHE A 111 -3.41 5.34 2.28
N ILE A 112 -2.49 4.80 3.07
CA ILE A 112 -1.05 5.06 2.95
C ILE A 112 -0.44 3.89 2.20
N LEU A 113 0.20 4.15 1.06
CA LEU A 113 0.83 3.15 0.22
C LEU A 113 2.27 3.59 -0.10
N ASP A 114 3.22 2.66 -0.03
CA ASP A 114 4.58 2.94 -0.48
C ASP A 114 4.64 2.79 -2.01
N SER A 115 5.51 3.54 -2.69
CA SER A 115 5.55 3.59 -4.16
C SER A 115 6.08 2.30 -4.83
N ASP A 116 6.52 1.34 -4.04
CA ASP A 116 6.89 -0.02 -4.45
C ASP A 116 5.87 -1.08 -3.99
N GLU A 117 4.67 -0.61 -3.60
CA GLU A 117 3.52 -1.45 -3.23
C GLU A 117 2.35 -1.21 -4.18
N PHE A 118 1.47 -2.20 -4.30
CA PHE A 118 0.17 -2.08 -4.97
C PHE A 118 -0.86 -3.01 -4.29
N ILE A 119 -2.14 -2.78 -4.57
CA ILE A 119 -3.24 -3.54 -3.94
C ILE A 119 -3.78 -4.61 -4.88
N GLY A 120 -4.38 -5.66 -4.28
CA GLY A 120 -5.07 -6.72 -4.98
C GLY A 120 -6.53 -6.40 -5.32
N GLU A 121 -7.14 -7.24 -6.14
CA GLU A 121 -8.52 -7.14 -6.62
C GLU A 121 -9.58 -7.08 -5.50
N ASN A 122 -9.26 -7.65 -4.32
CA ASN A 122 -10.18 -7.68 -3.19
C ASN A 122 -10.16 -6.42 -2.32
N PHE A 123 -9.45 -5.37 -2.71
CA PHE A 123 -9.38 -4.13 -1.94
C PHE A 123 -10.76 -3.49 -1.71
N ALA A 124 -11.66 -3.56 -2.69
CA ALA A 124 -13.04 -3.09 -2.55
C ALA A 124 -13.77 -3.71 -1.34
N THR A 125 -13.46 -4.96 -1.01
CA THR A 125 -14.04 -5.63 0.18
C THR A 125 -13.53 -5.01 1.48
N THR A 126 -12.26 -4.59 1.52
CA THR A 126 -11.70 -3.86 2.67
C THR A 126 -12.39 -2.50 2.88
N LEU A 127 -12.73 -1.81 1.79
CA LEU A 127 -13.39 -0.49 1.86
C LEU A 127 -14.78 -0.54 2.51
N LYS A 128 -15.47 -1.68 2.50
CA LYS A 128 -16.78 -1.85 3.19
C LYS A 128 -16.68 -1.57 4.69
N TYR A 129 -15.52 -1.75 5.30
CA TYR A 129 -15.31 -1.51 6.73
C TYR A 129 -15.04 -0.04 7.09
N LEU A 130 -14.93 0.86 6.11
CA LEU A 130 -14.69 2.29 6.37
C LEU A 130 -15.89 2.97 7.06
N HIS A 131 -17.08 2.39 6.97
CA HIS A 131 -18.29 2.87 7.66
C HIS A 131 -18.43 2.32 9.09
N SER A 132 -17.49 1.49 9.54
CA SER A 132 -17.45 0.93 10.88
C SER A 132 -16.94 1.94 11.93
N GLY A 133 -17.07 1.60 13.20
CA GLY A 133 -16.55 2.41 14.33
C GLY A 133 -15.02 2.41 14.48
N PHE A 134 -14.28 1.67 13.64
CA PHE A 134 -12.83 1.60 13.70
C PHE A 134 -12.15 2.90 13.25
N LYS A 135 -10.96 3.17 13.80
CA LYS A 135 -10.10 4.29 13.40
C LYS A 135 -8.95 3.86 12.47
N CYS A 136 -8.64 2.58 12.46
CA CYS A 136 -7.59 2.01 11.61
C CYS A 136 -8.00 0.62 11.12
N ILE A 137 -7.72 0.35 9.85
CA ILE A 137 -7.82 -0.98 9.28
C ILE A 137 -6.41 -1.40 8.87
N THR A 138 -5.96 -2.53 9.41
CA THR A 138 -4.68 -3.13 9.03
C THR A 138 -4.89 -4.14 7.94
N MET A 139 -3.97 -4.19 7.00
CA MET A 139 -3.98 -5.10 5.85
C MET A 139 -2.73 -5.96 5.86
N LEU A 140 -2.81 -7.17 5.35
CA LEU A 140 -1.66 -8.02 5.15
C LEU A 140 -0.84 -7.54 3.96
N ARG A 141 0.49 -7.47 4.14
CA ARG A 141 1.44 -7.20 3.07
C ARG A 141 2.19 -8.48 2.71
N TYR A 142 2.23 -8.79 1.43
CA TYR A 142 2.98 -9.90 0.87
C TYR A 142 4.19 -9.42 0.09
N HIS A 143 5.35 -9.95 0.40
CA HIS A 143 6.59 -9.67 -0.31
C HIS A 143 6.72 -10.62 -1.49
N ILE A 144 6.49 -10.11 -2.70
CA ILE A 144 6.51 -10.91 -3.92
C ILE A 144 7.94 -11.37 -4.22
N CYS A 145 8.10 -12.65 -4.51
CA CYS A 145 9.38 -13.24 -4.92
C CYS A 145 9.37 -13.75 -6.37
N SER A 146 8.19 -13.97 -6.95
CA SER A 146 8.03 -14.40 -8.34
C SER A 146 6.75 -13.83 -8.94
N ILE A 147 6.86 -13.19 -10.11
CA ILE A 147 5.71 -12.75 -10.91
C ILE A 147 5.18 -13.92 -11.75
N SER A 148 6.07 -14.77 -12.27
CA SER A 148 5.72 -15.90 -13.11
C SER A 148 4.89 -16.93 -12.38
N GLN A 149 5.30 -17.27 -11.15
CA GLN A 149 4.61 -18.24 -10.28
C GLN A 149 3.58 -17.58 -9.35
N TRP A 150 3.52 -16.24 -9.34
CA TRP A 150 2.71 -15.43 -8.43
C TRP A 150 2.82 -15.92 -6.99
N SER A 151 4.03 -15.81 -6.45
CA SER A 151 4.39 -16.31 -5.12
C SER A 151 5.06 -15.25 -4.27
N HIS A 152 4.99 -15.45 -2.95
CA HIS A 152 5.56 -14.56 -1.94
C HIS A 152 6.47 -15.30 -0.97
N PHE A 153 7.33 -14.54 -0.32
CA PHE A 153 8.14 -15.05 0.78
C PHE A 153 7.34 -15.27 2.04
N VAL A 154 7.69 -16.35 2.73
CA VAL A 154 7.28 -16.62 4.09
C VAL A 154 8.52 -16.80 4.94
N THR A 155 8.82 -15.83 5.77
CA THR A 155 9.90 -15.85 6.75
C THR A 155 9.34 -15.56 8.13
N LYS A 156 10.09 -15.85 9.19
CA LYS A 156 9.69 -15.49 10.55
C LYS A 156 9.48 -13.98 10.72
N ALA A 157 10.19 -13.16 9.95
CA ALA A 157 10.11 -11.71 9.99
C ALA A 157 8.98 -11.13 9.13
N HIS A 158 8.67 -11.76 7.98
CA HIS A 158 7.74 -11.24 6.98
C HIS A 158 6.42 -12.03 6.89
N TYR A 159 6.08 -12.84 7.91
CA TYR A 159 4.84 -13.59 7.88
C TYR A 159 3.84 -13.02 8.88
N TYR A 160 2.64 -12.75 8.36
CA TYR A 160 1.65 -11.86 8.97
C TYR A 160 2.17 -10.43 9.16
N ASP A 161 2.71 -9.89 8.07
CA ASP A 161 3.13 -8.50 8.03
C ASP A 161 1.90 -7.56 7.95
N TRP A 162 1.28 -7.36 9.11
CA TRP A 162 0.11 -6.50 9.25
C TRP A 162 0.51 -5.03 9.22
N GLN A 163 0.12 -4.34 8.15
CA GLN A 163 0.39 -2.93 7.95
C GLN A 163 -0.82 -2.06 8.31
N LYS A 164 -0.61 -0.99 9.05
CA LYS A 164 -1.63 0.01 9.40
C LYS A 164 -1.75 1.00 8.24
N ARG A 165 -2.59 0.68 7.26
CA ARG A 165 -2.61 1.41 5.98
C ARG A 165 -3.83 2.26 5.76
N LEU A 166 -5.01 1.86 6.24
CA LEU A 166 -6.23 2.66 6.19
C LEU A 166 -6.48 3.28 7.55
N ILE A 167 -6.46 4.59 7.65
CA ILE A 167 -6.66 5.35 8.88
C ILE A 167 -7.72 6.44 8.69
N LYS A 168 -8.47 6.74 9.74
CA LYS A 168 -9.32 7.95 9.74
C LYS A 168 -8.44 9.18 9.62
N ASN A 169 -8.88 10.16 8.86
CA ASN A 169 -8.26 11.49 8.81
C ASN A 169 -8.65 12.26 10.09
N ASP A 170 -7.89 12.01 11.14
CA ASP A 170 -8.06 12.60 12.47
C ASP A 170 -6.68 13.14 12.89
N SER A 171 -6.61 14.43 13.20
CA SER A 171 -5.36 15.10 13.57
C SER A 171 -4.69 14.50 14.82
N ASN A 172 -5.43 13.74 15.62
CA ASN A 172 -4.88 13.01 16.75
C ASN A 172 -4.16 11.72 16.33
N ILE A 173 -4.37 11.23 15.11
CA ILE A 173 -3.68 10.06 14.55
C ILE A 173 -2.43 10.53 13.82
N PHE A 174 -1.27 10.18 14.32
CA PHE A 174 0.01 10.61 13.77
C PHE A 174 1.10 9.58 14.00
N TYR A 175 2.19 9.67 13.26
CA TYR A 175 3.40 8.86 13.48
C TYR A 175 4.28 9.49 14.56
N GLY A 176 4.70 8.68 15.51
CA GLY A 176 5.59 9.10 16.60
C GLY A 176 7.04 9.33 16.15
N ASN A 177 7.91 9.55 17.12
CA ASN A 177 9.28 10.02 16.89
C ASN A 177 10.28 8.95 16.44
N ASN A 178 9.87 7.72 16.15
CA ASN A 178 10.78 6.71 15.65
C ASN A 178 11.20 7.06 14.20
N LYS A 179 12.50 7.13 13.97
CA LYS A 179 13.05 7.43 12.64
C LYS A 179 12.73 6.37 11.61
N VAL A 180 12.80 5.10 12.01
CA VAL A 180 12.42 3.91 11.23
C VAL A 180 11.44 3.07 12.05
N HIS A 181 10.66 2.19 11.41
CA HIS A 181 9.54 1.47 12.04
C HIS A 181 8.63 2.41 12.83
N GLU A 182 8.29 3.46 12.15
CA GLU A 182 7.46 4.52 12.71
C GLU A 182 6.15 3.97 13.25
N ASN A 183 5.86 4.32 14.49
CA ASN A 183 4.71 3.81 15.21
C ASN A 183 3.54 4.80 15.12
N LEU A 184 2.45 4.36 14.53
CA LEU A 184 1.21 5.13 14.48
C LEU A 184 0.62 5.24 15.89
N GLN A 185 0.19 6.43 16.28
CA GLN A 185 -0.39 6.75 17.58
C GLN A 185 -1.90 6.95 17.46
N ASN A 186 -2.63 6.73 18.54
CA ASN A 186 -4.07 7.05 18.72
C ASN A 186 -5.03 6.42 17.70
N TYR A 187 -4.63 5.33 17.05
CA TYR A 187 -5.37 4.68 15.97
C TYR A 187 -6.40 3.64 16.43
N SER A 188 -6.57 3.45 17.73
CA SER A 188 -7.56 2.50 18.27
C SER A 188 -8.97 3.12 18.30
N PRO A 189 -10.02 2.31 18.10
CA PRO A 189 -10.01 0.87 17.82
C PRO A 189 -9.57 0.54 16.39
N ARG A 190 -8.98 -0.65 16.21
CA ARG A 190 -8.49 -1.15 14.91
C ARG A 190 -9.14 -2.46 14.51
N LEU A 191 -9.24 -2.67 13.19
CA LEU A 191 -9.65 -3.94 12.58
C LEU A 191 -8.45 -4.56 11.83
N HIS A 192 -8.24 -5.88 12.00
CA HIS A 192 -7.39 -6.66 11.11
C HIS A 192 -8.23 -7.20 9.97
N CYS A 193 -8.05 -6.69 8.77
CA CYS A 193 -8.80 -7.10 7.59
C CYS A 193 -7.92 -7.98 6.68
N ALA A 194 -8.33 -9.23 6.50
CA ALA A 194 -7.65 -10.18 5.63
C ALA A 194 -8.32 -10.31 4.24
N ALA A 195 -9.24 -9.41 3.90
CA ALA A 195 -9.97 -9.49 2.64
C ALA A 195 -9.17 -8.96 1.45
N GLY A 196 -8.50 -7.81 1.62
CA GLY A 196 -7.63 -7.23 0.60
C GLY A 196 -6.18 -7.24 1.07
N HIS A 197 -5.26 -7.41 0.15
CA HIS A 197 -3.84 -7.50 0.44
C HIS A 197 -3.04 -6.40 -0.25
N ILE A 198 -1.86 -6.14 0.29
CA ILE A 198 -0.85 -5.26 -0.30
C ILE A 198 0.28 -6.15 -0.81
N PHE A 199 0.70 -5.91 -2.04
CA PHE A 199 1.81 -6.60 -2.69
C PHE A 199 3.02 -5.68 -2.76
N HIS A 200 4.17 -6.15 -2.29
CA HIS A 200 5.41 -5.38 -2.19
C HIS A 200 6.47 -5.93 -3.14
N LEU A 201 7.00 -5.07 -3.98
CA LEU A 201 7.91 -5.41 -5.07
C LEU A 201 9.40 -5.36 -4.71
N ASP A 202 9.77 -4.99 -3.48
CA ASP A 202 11.15 -4.71 -3.08
C ASP A 202 12.16 -5.79 -3.51
N PHE A 203 11.80 -7.08 -3.36
CA PHE A 203 12.68 -8.19 -3.72
C PHE A 203 12.85 -8.39 -5.23
N LEU A 204 11.91 -7.92 -6.03
CA LEU A 204 12.00 -7.97 -7.49
C LEU A 204 12.68 -6.72 -8.07
N LEU A 205 12.63 -5.61 -7.35
CA LEU A 205 13.23 -4.33 -7.74
C LEU A 205 14.72 -4.26 -7.41
N HIS A 206 15.14 -4.86 -6.30
CA HIS A 206 16.46 -4.69 -5.72
C HIS A 206 17.17 -6.04 -5.58
N ASP A 207 18.41 -6.10 -6.03
CA ASP A 207 19.30 -7.22 -5.78
C ASP A 207 19.78 -7.24 -4.30
N TYR A 208 20.51 -8.30 -3.94
CA TYR A 208 21.03 -8.45 -2.58
C TYR A 208 21.86 -7.23 -2.14
N THR A 209 22.72 -6.70 -3.02
CA THR A 209 23.59 -5.57 -2.68
C THR A 209 22.81 -4.29 -2.39
N ALA A 210 21.79 -4.00 -3.19
CA ALA A 210 20.91 -2.85 -2.97
C ALA A 210 20.12 -2.98 -1.67
N ARG A 211 19.59 -4.18 -1.38
CA ARG A 211 18.88 -4.46 -0.12
C ARG A 211 19.80 -4.41 1.09
N ALA A 212 21.04 -4.89 0.97
CA ALA A 212 22.03 -4.79 2.03
C ALA A 212 22.38 -3.33 2.37
N LYS A 213 22.54 -2.48 1.36
CA LYS A 213 22.71 -1.02 1.55
C LYS A 213 21.50 -0.38 2.22
N LYS A 214 20.28 -0.74 1.80
CA LYS A 214 19.02 -0.27 2.40
C LYS A 214 18.94 -0.70 3.87
N SER A 215 19.25 -1.94 4.19
CA SER A 215 19.28 -2.47 5.55
C SER A 215 20.30 -1.74 6.43
N ALA A 216 21.51 -1.52 5.93
CA ALA A 216 22.55 -0.75 6.64
C ALA A 216 22.15 0.70 6.88
N PHE A 217 21.49 1.33 5.91
CA PHE A 217 20.95 2.69 6.07
C PHE A 217 19.88 2.76 7.17
N TYR A 218 18.97 1.81 7.23
CA TYR A 218 17.97 1.76 8.30
C TYR A 218 18.57 1.45 9.67
N ASP A 219 19.58 0.57 9.71
CA ASP A 219 20.32 0.30 10.95
C ASP A 219 21.00 1.57 11.48
N HIS A 220 21.64 2.33 10.60
CA HIS A 220 22.24 3.62 10.95
C HIS A 220 21.19 4.62 11.48
N LEU A 221 20.05 4.76 10.82
CA LEU A 221 18.96 5.64 11.28
C LEU A 221 18.38 5.22 12.64
N ALA A 222 18.32 3.91 12.88
CA ALA A 222 17.81 3.35 14.15
C ALA A 222 18.79 3.50 15.33
N GLY A 223 20.04 3.88 15.06
CA GLY A 223 21.09 3.92 16.08
C GLY A 223 21.78 2.58 16.35
N GLY A 224 21.68 1.65 15.40
CA GLY A 224 22.23 0.30 15.47
C GLY A 224 21.27 -0.76 16.01
N GLY A 225 21.63 -2.03 15.86
CA GLY A 225 20.83 -3.15 16.36
C GLY A 225 19.58 -3.48 15.53
N TYR A 226 19.50 -2.94 14.32
CA TYR A 226 18.38 -3.17 13.43
C TYR A 226 18.50 -4.57 12.79
N PRO A 227 17.47 -5.42 12.88
CA PRO A 227 17.51 -6.72 12.23
C PRO A 227 17.60 -6.56 10.71
N GLN A 228 18.42 -7.38 10.05
CA GLN A 228 18.57 -7.37 8.59
C GLN A 228 17.34 -7.95 7.88
N LEU A 229 16.17 -7.38 8.14
CA LEU A 229 14.86 -7.88 7.66
C LEU A 229 14.75 -7.90 6.13
N TYR A 230 15.52 -7.05 5.44
CA TYR A 230 15.52 -6.96 3.98
C TYR A 230 16.43 -7.97 3.28
N LEU A 231 17.01 -8.91 4.05
CA LEU A 231 17.92 -9.95 3.57
C LEU A 231 17.34 -11.33 3.92
N PRO A 232 16.26 -11.77 3.24
CA PRO A 232 15.65 -13.07 3.51
C PRO A 232 16.63 -14.22 3.28
N GLU A 233 17.65 -14.02 2.43
CA GLU A 233 18.72 -14.98 2.19
C GLU A 233 19.51 -15.35 3.46
N ASN A 234 19.47 -14.52 4.49
CA ASN A 234 20.13 -14.73 5.76
C ASN A 234 19.26 -15.50 6.77
N TYR A 235 18.02 -15.82 6.42
CA TYR A 235 17.06 -16.50 7.29
C TYR A 235 16.45 -17.71 6.59
N PRO A 236 15.99 -18.72 7.34
CA PRO A 236 15.15 -19.75 6.76
C PRO A 236 13.88 -19.16 6.18
N TYR A 237 13.60 -19.45 4.92
CA TYR A 237 12.40 -19.01 4.23
C TYR A 237 11.82 -20.14 3.36
N TYR A 238 10.56 -20.00 3.01
CA TYR A 238 9.92 -20.75 1.93
C TYR A 238 9.04 -19.79 1.11
N THR A 239 8.58 -20.25 -0.03
CA THR A 239 7.68 -19.50 -0.87
C THR A 239 6.33 -20.17 -0.93
N MET A 240 5.28 -19.34 -1.03
CA MET A 240 3.91 -19.81 -1.18
C MET A 240 3.24 -19.12 -2.37
N PRO A 241 2.43 -19.84 -3.14
CA PRO A 241 1.58 -19.20 -4.14
C PRO A 241 0.59 -18.27 -3.44
N MET A 242 0.34 -17.11 -4.05
CA MET A 242 -0.70 -16.20 -3.60
C MET A 242 -2.05 -16.61 -4.20
N GLN A 243 -3.10 -16.50 -3.38
CA GLN A 243 -4.47 -16.76 -3.83
C GLN A 243 -5.10 -15.53 -4.46
N GLU A 244 -4.84 -14.35 -3.90
CA GLU A 244 -5.31 -13.09 -4.44
C GLU A 244 -4.42 -12.62 -5.59
N LEU A 245 -5.04 -12.12 -6.63
CA LEU A 245 -4.37 -11.54 -7.80
C LEU A 245 -4.49 -10.02 -7.76
N PRO A 246 -3.59 -9.29 -8.44
CA PRO A 246 -3.85 -7.90 -8.79
C PRO A 246 -4.91 -7.84 -9.89
N GLU A 247 -5.43 -6.65 -10.13
CA GLU A 247 -6.27 -6.39 -11.31
C GLU A 247 -5.58 -6.92 -12.58
N PRO A 248 -6.34 -7.49 -13.54
CA PRO A 248 -5.78 -8.17 -14.72
C PRO A 248 -4.79 -7.33 -15.52
N ASP A 249 -5.06 -6.03 -15.68
CA ASP A 249 -4.19 -5.11 -16.42
C ASP A 249 -2.85 -4.90 -15.71
N ILE A 250 -2.86 -4.84 -14.37
CA ILE A 250 -1.65 -4.74 -13.56
C ILE A 250 -0.82 -6.01 -13.68
N LEU A 251 -1.45 -7.18 -13.55
CA LEU A 251 -0.76 -8.46 -13.68
C LEU A 251 -0.14 -8.64 -15.07
N GLN A 252 -0.87 -8.23 -16.12
CA GLN A 252 -0.37 -8.28 -17.48
C GLN A 252 0.83 -7.32 -17.67
N ALA A 253 0.74 -6.10 -17.13
CA ALA A 253 1.83 -5.12 -17.19
C ALA A 253 3.07 -5.64 -16.45
N LEU A 254 2.91 -6.18 -15.23
CA LEU A 254 4.00 -6.78 -14.45
C LEU A 254 4.70 -7.92 -15.22
N ARG A 255 3.93 -8.81 -15.85
CA ARG A 255 4.48 -9.93 -16.64
C ARG A 255 5.25 -9.51 -17.89
N ARG A 256 4.91 -8.36 -18.47
CA ARG A 256 5.61 -7.77 -19.63
C ARG A 256 6.84 -6.97 -19.25
N ASP A 257 6.91 -6.49 -18.02
CA ASP A 257 7.99 -5.62 -17.55
C ASP A 257 9.25 -6.44 -17.25
N LYS A 258 10.21 -6.38 -18.18
CA LYS A 258 11.50 -7.07 -18.07
C LYS A 258 12.47 -6.42 -17.05
N SER A 259 12.09 -5.33 -16.43
CA SER A 259 12.90 -4.67 -15.41
C SER A 259 12.88 -5.41 -14.07
N PHE A 260 11.83 -6.23 -13.83
CA PHE A 260 11.77 -7.09 -12.66
C PHE A 260 12.64 -8.33 -12.82
N ARG A 261 13.22 -8.75 -11.71
CA ARG A 261 14.00 -9.98 -11.62
C ARG A 261 13.23 -10.95 -10.74
N GLU A 262 13.11 -12.21 -11.20
CA GLU A 262 12.66 -13.28 -10.31
C GLU A 262 13.70 -13.44 -9.21
N PHE A 263 13.25 -13.65 -7.98
CA PHE A 263 14.16 -13.87 -6.87
C PHE A 263 14.82 -15.24 -7.01
N GLU A 264 16.15 -15.26 -6.99
CA GLU A 264 16.91 -16.50 -7.06
C GLU A 264 16.82 -17.25 -5.73
N LEU A 265 16.04 -18.33 -5.72
CA LEU A 265 15.90 -19.22 -4.57
C LEU A 265 17.22 -19.97 -4.36
N ARG A 266 17.82 -19.84 -3.18
CA ARG A 266 18.96 -20.70 -2.80
C ARG A 266 18.42 -22.01 -2.29
N GLU A 267 18.83 -23.14 -2.89
CA GLU A 267 18.32 -24.49 -2.60
C GLU A 267 18.54 -24.97 -1.13
N ASN A 268 19.34 -24.29 -0.34
CA ASN A 268 19.82 -24.76 0.94
C ASN A 268 19.10 -24.23 2.19
N TYR A 269 17.96 -23.52 2.04
CA TYR A 269 17.23 -22.93 3.17
C TYR A 269 15.79 -23.42 3.28
N PHE A 270 15.58 -24.72 3.20
CA PHE A 270 14.25 -25.27 3.48
C PHE A 270 13.99 -25.29 4.99
N ILE A 271 12.95 -24.58 5.42
CA ILE A 271 12.32 -24.81 6.73
C ILE A 271 11.88 -26.27 6.76
N THR A 272 12.20 -26.99 7.82
CA THR A 272 11.77 -28.38 7.95
C THR A 272 10.25 -28.49 7.85
N LEU A 273 9.75 -29.62 7.32
CA LEU A 273 8.29 -29.91 7.27
C LEU A 273 7.60 -29.67 8.61
N ARG A 274 8.29 -29.90 9.71
CA ARG A 274 7.82 -29.69 11.09
C ARG A 274 7.60 -28.20 11.41
N GLU A 275 8.46 -27.33 10.93
CA GLU A 275 8.31 -25.88 11.09
C GLU A 275 7.21 -25.35 10.18
N CYS A 276 7.12 -25.86 8.96
CA CYS A 276 6.03 -25.55 8.02
C CYS A 276 4.65 -25.94 8.60
N CYS A 277 4.54 -27.10 9.26
CA CYS A 277 3.32 -27.53 9.94
C CYS A 277 2.96 -26.64 11.14
N LYS A 278 3.94 -26.25 11.96
CA LYS A 278 3.71 -25.32 13.08
C LYS A 278 3.20 -23.93 12.58
N TRP A 279 3.68 -23.50 11.43
CA TRP A 279 3.26 -22.25 10.82
C TRP A 279 1.84 -22.34 10.24
N LYS A 280 1.50 -23.42 9.54
CA LYS A 280 0.13 -23.68 9.06
C LYS A 280 -0.90 -23.72 10.20
N VAL A 281 -0.56 -24.36 11.32
CA VAL A 281 -1.42 -24.40 12.50
C VAL A 281 -1.62 -23.00 13.10
N ARG A 282 -0.59 -22.18 13.17
CA ARG A 282 -0.70 -20.77 13.61
C ARG A 282 -1.52 -19.93 12.64
N GLN A 283 -1.43 -20.16 11.32
CA GLN A 283 -2.24 -19.54 10.30
C GLN A 283 -3.73 -19.81 10.53
N ALA A 284 -4.08 -21.09 10.65
CA ALA A 284 -5.45 -21.51 10.90
C ALA A 284 -5.99 -20.92 12.21
N ALA A 285 -5.19 -20.91 13.29
CA ALA A 285 -5.58 -20.34 14.57
C ALA A 285 -5.77 -18.82 14.52
N THR A 286 -4.99 -18.10 13.73
CA THR A 286 -5.15 -16.63 13.57
C THR A 286 -6.35 -16.31 12.70
N SER A 287 -6.57 -17.04 11.62
CA SER A 287 -7.76 -16.90 10.77
C SER A 287 -9.04 -17.22 11.55
N LEU A 288 -9.02 -18.25 12.42
CA LEU A 288 -10.14 -18.56 13.31
C LEU A 288 -10.38 -17.45 14.36
N ARG A 289 -9.32 -16.88 14.93
CA ARG A 289 -9.44 -15.76 15.90
C ARG A 289 -9.96 -14.49 15.26
N VAL A 290 -9.67 -14.26 13.99
CA VAL A 290 -10.24 -13.14 13.22
C VAL A 290 -11.72 -13.43 12.92
N ALA A 291 -12.06 -14.65 12.51
CA ALA A 291 -13.44 -15.06 12.21
C ALA A 291 -14.35 -15.15 13.44
N LEU A 292 -13.82 -15.43 14.64
CA LEU A 292 -14.58 -15.54 15.88
C LEU A 292 -14.72 -14.23 16.68
N LYS A 293 -14.20 -13.12 16.17
CA LYS A 293 -14.36 -11.78 16.78
C LYS A 293 -15.41 -10.92 16.08
N PHE A 294 -16.27 -11.54 15.29
CA PHE A 294 -17.49 -10.95 14.73
C PHE A 294 -18.72 -11.46 15.44
#